data_64212ae83b99d1ad83adbb11cc0dc42f
#
_entry.id   64212ae83b99d1ad83adbb11cc0dc42f
#
_cell.length_a   1.000
_cell.length_b   1.000
_cell.length_c   1.000
_cell.angle_alpha   90.00
_cell.angle_beta   90.00
_cell.angle_gamma   90.00
#
_symmetry.space_group_name_H-M   'P 1'
#
loop_
_entity.id
_entity.type
_entity.pdbx_description
1 polymer ?
#
loop_
_entity_poly.entity_id
_entity_poly.type
_entity_poly.pdbx_seq_one_letter_code
_entity_poly.pdbx_strand_id
1 'polypeptide(L)'
;MVMIPALDTSAHTTSALGRMFITQQSMILARDLGYRLEGTDAQTLEVKKYKGRFPYICILDEVGAYYTDRIAVEATQVRSLEFSLIMTAQDQERIEGQTSATNTATLMQNAGTKFAGRIVSDDKTARTVKNAAGEEARARMGSLQRHDGVMGES
;
A
#
# COMPACT_ATOMS: atom_id res chain seq x y z
N MET A 1 12.79 15.65 1.84
CA MET A 1 13.05 14.19 1.87
C MET A 1 13.69 13.87 3.20
N VAL A 2 13.14 12.89 3.92
CA VAL A 2 13.71 12.39 5.18
C VAL A 2 14.36 11.04 4.87
N MET A 3 15.64 10.89 5.19
CA MET A 3 16.36 9.62 5.04
C MET A 3 16.72 9.11 6.43
N ILE A 4 16.37 7.88 6.73
CA ILE A 4 16.74 7.21 7.99
C ILE A 4 17.90 6.27 7.67
N PRO A 5 19.10 6.47 8.26
CA PRO A 5 20.29 5.69 7.94
C PRO A 5 20.19 4.28 8.52
N ALA A 6 19.59 3.36 7.78
CA ALA A 6 19.36 1.98 8.23
C ALA A 6 20.67 1.16 8.36
N LEU A 7 21.74 1.56 7.68
CA LEU A 7 23.03 0.85 7.73
C LEU A 7 23.87 1.27 8.94
N ASP A 8 23.70 2.50 9.43
CA ASP A 8 24.50 3.05 10.53
C ASP A 8 23.82 2.93 11.90
N THR A 9 22.54 2.51 11.93
CA THR A 9 21.74 2.41 13.13
C THR A 9 21.16 1.02 13.31
N SER A 10 20.84 0.66 14.56
CA SER A 10 20.17 -0.61 14.83
C SER A 10 18.75 -0.61 14.22
N ALA A 11 18.24 -1.77 13.87
CA ALA A 11 16.87 -1.94 13.38
C ALA A 11 15.82 -1.31 14.31
N HIS A 12 16.05 -1.39 15.63
CA HIS A 12 15.20 -0.76 16.64
C HIS A 12 15.21 0.77 16.53
N THR A 13 16.38 1.37 16.37
CA THR A 13 16.51 2.85 16.22
C THR A 13 15.87 3.31 14.92
N THR A 14 16.08 2.60 13.82
CA THR A 14 15.45 2.89 12.52
C THR A 14 13.93 2.85 12.63
N SER A 15 13.39 1.82 13.27
CA SER A 15 11.95 1.69 13.51
C SER A 15 11.40 2.82 14.39
N ALA A 16 12.11 3.17 15.47
CA ALA A 16 11.69 4.25 16.36
C ALA A 16 11.65 5.62 15.64
N LEU A 17 12.66 5.94 14.85
CA LEU A 17 12.72 7.18 14.06
C LEU A 17 11.60 7.23 13.02
N GLY A 18 11.34 6.13 12.32
CA GLY A 18 10.25 6.04 11.35
C GLY A 18 8.88 6.26 12.00
N ARG A 19 8.64 5.64 13.16
CA ARG A 19 7.40 5.82 13.94
C ARG A 19 7.23 7.26 14.45
N MET A 20 8.32 7.92 14.85
CA MET A 20 8.29 9.34 15.23
C MET A 20 7.90 10.20 14.03
N PHE A 21 8.45 9.94 12.85
CA PHE A 21 8.10 10.65 11.63
C PHE A 21 6.62 10.50 11.29
N ILE A 22 6.09 9.27 11.29
CA ILE A 22 4.67 9.02 11.05
C ILE A 22 3.79 9.75 12.07
N THR A 23 4.17 9.73 13.34
CA THR A 23 3.43 10.43 14.39
C THR A 23 3.38 11.95 14.14
N GLN A 24 4.50 12.55 13.76
CA GLN A 24 4.57 13.98 13.42
C GLN A 24 3.70 14.30 12.20
N GLN A 25 3.75 13.47 11.17
CA GLN A 25 2.93 13.61 9.97
C GLN A 25 1.45 13.54 10.31
N SER A 26 1.02 12.54 11.10
CA SER A 26 -0.37 12.41 11.57
C SER A 26 -0.84 13.66 12.33
N MET A 27 0.02 14.24 13.16
CA MET A 27 -0.31 15.48 13.89
C MET A 27 -0.50 16.67 12.95
N ILE A 28 0.29 16.77 11.89
CA ILE A 28 0.14 17.82 10.88
C ILE A 28 -1.19 17.65 10.15
N LEU A 29 -1.50 16.42 9.69
CA LEU A 29 -2.75 16.11 9.02
C LEU A 29 -3.97 16.37 9.92
N ALA A 30 -3.90 16.00 11.19
CA ALA A 30 -4.99 16.22 12.15
C ALA A 30 -5.30 17.72 12.37
N ARG A 31 -4.30 18.61 12.26
CA ARG A 31 -4.53 20.06 12.35
C ARG A 31 -5.35 20.60 11.19
N ASP A 32 -5.30 19.98 10.04
CA ASP A 32 -6.07 20.43 8.87
C ASP A 32 -7.50 19.86 8.85
N LEU A 33 -7.76 18.77 9.61
CA LEU A 33 -9.08 18.17 9.76
C LEU A 33 -10.01 18.94 10.72
N GLY A 34 -9.48 19.80 11.62
CA GLY A 34 -10.15 20.07 12.88
C GLY A 34 -10.71 21.48 13.09
N TYR A 35 -10.64 22.45 12.17
CA TYR A 35 -10.93 23.83 12.54
C TYR A 35 -12.35 24.34 12.25
N ARG A 36 -13.15 23.71 11.42
CA ARG A 36 -14.58 24.02 11.25
C ARG A 36 -15.36 22.82 10.71
N LEU A 37 -16.29 22.34 11.51
CA LEU A 37 -17.26 21.30 11.14
C LEU A 37 -18.57 21.88 10.60
N GLU A 38 -18.79 23.20 10.68
CA GLU A 38 -20.02 23.86 10.29
C GLU A 38 -19.76 24.96 9.26
N GLY A 39 -20.45 24.88 8.13
CA GLY A 39 -20.37 25.87 7.05
C GLY A 39 -20.80 25.28 5.71
N THR A 40 -20.96 26.13 4.72
CA THR A 40 -21.15 25.68 3.33
C THR A 40 -19.85 25.11 2.79
N ASP A 41 -19.92 24.25 1.75
CA ASP A 41 -18.73 23.65 1.11
C ASP A 41 -17.69 24.70 0.72
N ALA A 42 -18.12 25.86 0.21
CA ALA A 42 -17.24 26.97 -0.13
C ALA A 42 -16.48 27.52 1.10
N GLN A 43 -17.17 27.69 2.23
CA GLN A 43 -16.57 28.19 3.47
C GLN A 43 -15.61 27.15 4.08
N THR A 44 -15.93 25.87 3.96
CA THR A 44 -15.07 24.78 4.43
C THR A 44 -13.80 24.68 3.58
N LEU A 45 -13.93 24.86 2.28
CA LEU A 45 -12.77 24.87 1.36
C LEU A 45 -11.87 26.10 1.53
N GLU A 46 -12.44 27.26 1.89
CA GLU A 46 -11.65 28.48 2.16
C GLU A 46 -10.76 28.38 3.40
N VAL A 47 -11.17 27.58 4.39
CA VAL A 47 -10.44 27.41 5.66
C VAL A 47 -9.32 26.37 5.55
N LYS A 48 -9.31 25.54 4.48
CA LYS A 48 -8.20 24.61 4.26
C LYS A 48 -6.88 25.37 4.14
N LYS A 49 -5.92 25.03 4.97
CA LYS A 49 -4.57 25.62 4.94
C LYS A 49 -3.81 25.29 3.67
N TYR A 50 -4.05 24.12 3.10
CA TYR A 50 -3.47 23.70 1.84
C TYR A 50 -4.48 23.89 0.70
N LYS A 51 -4.18 24.82 -0.19
CA LYS A 51 -4.97 25.12 -1.40
C LYS A 51 -4.14 24.83 -2.65
N GLY A 52 -3.36 23.77 -2.62
CA GLY A 52 -2.53 23.38 -3.75
C GLY A 52 -3.37 22.87 -4.92
N ARG A 53 -2.93 23.14 -6.14
CA ARG A 53 -3.54 22.59 -7.37
C ARG A 53 -3.38 21.08 -7.46
N PHE A 54 -2.41 20.51 -6.73
CA PHE A 54 -2.07 19.11 -6.72
C PHE A 54 -2.10 18.57 -5.29
N PRO A 55 -2.47 17.30 -5.09
CA PRO A 55 -2.44 16.69 -3.78
C PRO A 55 -1.00 16.64 -3.23
N TYR A 56 -0.88 16.74 -1.92
CA TYR A 56 0.39 16.45 -1.26
C TYR A 56 0.67 14.95 -1.36
N ILE A 57 1.84 14.58 -1.87
CA ILE A 57 2.22 13.17 -2.04
C ILE A 57 3.23 12.80 -0.95
N CYS A 58 2.88 11.81 -0.15
CA CYS A 58 3.78 11.19 0.82
C CYS A 58 4.17 9.80 0.34
N ILE A 59 5.47 9.56 0.23
CA ILE A 59 6.02 8.26 -0.15
C ILE A 59 6.68 7.64 1.08
N LEU A 60 6.18 6.50 1.51
CA LEU A 60 6.70 5.71 2.63
C LEU A 60 7.38 4.46 2.06
N ASP A 61 8.69 4.50 1.97
CA ASP A 61 9.47 3.37 1.45
C ASP A 61 9.78 2.37 2.56
N GLU A 62 9.65 1.08 2.26
CA GLU A 62 9.88 -0.05 3.19
C GLU A 62 9.08 0.08 4.50
N VAL A 63 7.78 0.36 4.36
CA VAL A 63 6.89 0.64 5.51
C VAL A 63 6.86 -0.50 6.54
N GLY A 64 7.15 -1.73 6.14
CA GLY A 64 7.24 -2.87 7.05
C GLY A 64 8.31 -2.75 8.14
N ALA A 65 9.30 -1.85 7.98
CA ALA A 65 10.33 -1.63 8.98
C ALA A 65 9.87 -0.75 10.15
N TYR A 66 8.89 0.13 9.93
CA TYR A 66 8.43 1.15 10.91
C TYR A 66 6.91 1.33 10.95
N TYR A 67 6.18 0.33 10.52
CA TYR A 67 4.72 0.39 10.50
C TYR A 67 4.12 0.74 11.88
N THR A 68 3.06 1.53 11.84
CA THR A 68 2.20 1.82 13.00
C THR A 68 0.73 1.78 12.56
N ASP A 69 -0.17 1.49 13.49
CA ASP A 69 -1.63 1.48 13.22
C ASP A 69 -2.15 2.83 12.73
N ARG A 70 -1.43 3.92 13.02
CA ARG A 70 -1.75 5.26 12.50
C ARG A 70 -1.74 5.32 10.98
N ILE A 71 -0.85 4.59 10.32
CA ILE A 71 -0.81 4.53 8.84
C ILE A 71 -2.12 3.99 8.28
N ALA A 72 -2.71 2.96 8.92
CA ALA A 72 -4.00 2.44 8.49
C ALA A 72 -5.12 3.48 8.66
N VAL A 73 -5.12 4.23 9.76
CA VAL A 73 -6.07 5.32 10.00
C VAL A 73 -5.87 6.43 8.97
N GLU A 74 -4.64 6.86 8.73
CA GLU A 74 -4.32 7.85 7.69
C GLU A 74 -4.81 7.41 6.33
N ALA A 75 -4.54 6.18 5.93
CA ALA A 75 -4.97 5.63 4.64
C ALA A 75 -6.49 5.71 4.42
N THR A 76 -7.30 5.72 5.49
CA THR A 76 -8.76 5.90 5.40
C THR A 76 -9.17 7.36 5.26
N GLN A 77 -8.41 8.29 5.81
CA GLN A 77 -8.79 9.69 5.98
C GLN A 77 -8.14 10.64 4.97
N VAL A 78 -6.96 10.28 4.44
CA VAL A 78 -6.14 11.16 3.59
C VAL A 78 -6.85 11.62 2.32
N ARG A 79 -7.79 10.83 1.81
CA ARG A 79 -8.52 11.14 0.58
C ARG A 79 -9.28 12.47 0.67
N SER A 80 -9.86 12.79 1.83
CA SER A 80 -10.61 14.04 2.06
C SER A 80 -9.70 15.24 2.26
N LEU A 81 -8.40 15.02 2.46
CA LEU A 81 -7.40 16.05 2.79
C LEU A 81 -6.54 16.47 1.59
N GLU A 82 -6.86 16.00 0.38
CA GLU A 82 -6.00 16.22 -0.80
C GLU A 82 -4.58 15.68 -0.59
N PHE A 83 -4.47 14.59 0.14
CA PHE A 83 -3.24 13.93 0.47
C PHE A 83 -3.20 12.56 -0.20
N SER A 84 -2.11 12.22 -0.85
CA SER A 84 -1.90 10.93 -1.49
C SER A 84 -0.79 10.17 -0.77
N LEU A 85 -1.08 8.94 -0.40
CA LEU A 85 -0.14 8.07 0.30
C LEU A 85 0.31 6.96 -0.64
N ILE A 86 1.63 6.86 -0.86
CA ILE A 86 2.27 5.78 -1.60
C ILE A 86 3.12 5.00 -0.61
N MET A 87 2.88 3.71 -0.53
CA MET A 87 3.61 2.83 0.40
C MET A 87 4.28 1.71 -0.37
N THR A 88 5.51 1.39 -0.02
CA THR A 88 6.21 0.21 -0.50
C THR A 88 6.51 -0.75 0.65
N ALA A 89 6.51 -2.03 0.37
CA ALA A 89 6.94 -3.08 1.29
C ALA A 89 7.42 -4.29 0.49
N GLN A 90 8.33 -5.08 1.06
CA GLN A 90 8.84 -6.30 0.41
C GLN A 90 7.82 -7.43 0.51
N ASP A 91 7.19 -7.59 1.67
CA ASP A 91 6.19 -8.61 1.92
C ASP A 91 5.13 -8.15 2.93
N GLN A 92 3.97 -8.81 2.90
CA GLN A 92 2.86 -8.51 3.79
C GLN A 92 3.14 -8.97 5.23
N GLU A 93 3.90 -10.04 5.42
CA GLU A 93 4.18 -10.64 6.72
C GLU A 93 5.01 -9.71 7.59
N ARG A 94 5.91 -8.92 6.98
CA ARG A 94 6.67 -7.88 7.70
C ARG A 94 5.78 -6.80 8.30
N ILE A 95 4.75 -6.38 7.57
CA ILE A 95 3.78 -5.42 8.09
C ILE A 95 3.00 -6.06 9.24
N GLU A 96 2.54 -7.31 9.08
CA GLU A 96 1.81 -8.03 10.10
C GLU A 96 2.63 -8.29 11.37
N GLY A 97 3.94 -8.46 11.24
CA GLY A 97 4.84 -8.55 12.39
C GLY A 97 4.91 -7.28 13.24
N GLN A 98 4.51 -6.13 12.70
CA GLN A 98 4.46 -4.85 13.42
C GLN A 98 3.06 -4.52 13.95
N THR A 99 2.02 -5.17 13.46
CA THR A 99 0.62 -4.91 13.80
C THR A 99 -0.18 -6.21 13.80
N SER A 100 -1.47 -6.15 13.48
CA SER A 100 -2.34 -7.32 13.34
C SER A 100 -2.63 -7.63 11.87
N ALA A 101 -3.00 -8.87 11.59
CA ALA A 101 -3.50 -9.28 10.27
C ALA A 101 -4.73 -8.45 9.83
N THR A 102 -5.59 -8.07 10.78
CA THR A 102 -6.77 -7.24 10.53
C THR A 102 -6.39 -5.84 10.06
N ASN A 103 -5.44 -5.19 10.73
CA ASN A 103 -4.98 -3.84 10.35
C ASN A 103 -4.27 -3.87 9.00
N THR A 104 -3.47 -4.91 8.73
CA THR A 104 -2.83 -5.09 7.43
C THR A 104 -3.87 -5.31 6.33
N ALA A 105 -4.89 -6.12 6.56
CA ALA A 105 -5.98 -6.32 5.60
C ALA A 105 -6.74 -5.01 5.33
N THR A 106 -7.03 -4.22 6.37
CA THR A 106 -7.65 -2.90 6.25
C THR A 106 -6.81 -1.95 5.40
N LEU A 107 -5.50 -1.91 5.65
CA LEU A 107 -4.56 -1.12 4.84
C LEU A 107 -4.61 -1.52 3.37
N MET A 108 -4.53 -2.82 3.11
CA MET A 108 -4.58 -3.35 1.74
C MET A 108 -5.91 -3.09 1.04
N GLN A 109 -7.04 -3.09 1.76
CA GLN A 109 -8.35 -2.77 1.20
C GLN A 109 -8.47 -1.28 0.84
N ASN A 110 -7.90 -0.39 1.67
CA ASN A 110 -7.94 1.06 1.43
C ASN A 110 -6.99 1.51 0.31
N ALA A 111 -6.00 0.71 -0.07
CA ALA A 111 -5.14 0.98 -1.21
C ALA A 111 -5.93 0.80 -2.52
N GLY A 112 -6.33 1.91 -3.14
CA GLY A 112 -7.11 1.91 -4.40
C GLY A 112 -6.33 1.36 -5.58
N THR A 113 -5.00 1.55 -5.61
CA THR A 113 -4.11 1.03 -6.65
C THR A 113 -3.01 0.20 -6.00
N LYS A 114 -2.76 -0.96 -6.56
CA LYS A 114 -1.74 -1.89 -6.07
C LYS A 114 -0.82 -2.29 -7.21
N PHE A 115 0.48 -2.17 -6.97
CA PHE A 115 1.53 -2.65 -7.87
C PHE A 115 2.24 -3.81 -7.20
N ALA A 116 2.31 -4.94 -7.87
CA ALA A 116 3.09 -6.08 -7.43
C ALA A 116 4.23 -6.33 -8.41
N GLY A 117 5.45 -6.37 -7.90
CA GLY A 117 6.63 -6.78 -8.65
C GLY A 117 6.75 -8.30 -8.73
N ARG A 118 7.97 -8.79 -8.98
CA ARG A 118 8.24 -10.22 -8.98
C ARG A 118 8.13 -10.79 -7.57
N ILE A 119 7.25 -11.75 -7.38
CA ILE A 119 7.11 -12.52 -6.14
C ILE A 119 7.85 -13.84 -6.32
N VAL A 120 8.77 -14.15 -5.41
CA VAL A 120 9.68 -15.31 -5.53
C VAL A 120 9.13 -16.54 -4.83
N SER A 121 8.32 -16.35 -3.79
CA SER A 121 7.73 -17.42 -2.98
C SER A 121 6.21 -17.47 -3.13
N ASP A 122 5.62 -18.65 -2.91
CA ASP A 122 4.16 -18.82 -2.83
C ASP A 122 3.69 -18.59 -1.38
N ASP A 123 4.02 -17.43 -0.87
CA ASP A 123 3.70 -16.97 0.46
C ASP A 123 2.33 -16.25 0.51
N LYS A 124 2.02 -15.67 1.65
CA LYS A 124 0.80 -14.92 1.87
C LYS A 124 0.68 -13.72 0.92
N THR A 125 1.78 -13.06 0.61
CA THR A 125 1.84 -11.94 -0.32
C THR A 125 1.40 -12.37 -1.72
N ALA A 126 1.93 -13.51 -2.21
CA ALA A 126 1.54 -14.09 -3.50
C ALA A 126 0.05 -14.39 -3.57
N ARG A 127 -0.51 -14.99 -2.51
CA ARG A 127 -1.94 -15.28 -2.41
C ARG A 127 -2.80 -14.01 -2.42
N THR A 128 -2.39 -12.98 -1.69
CA THR A 128 -3.10 -11.69 -1.67
C THR A 128 -3.12 -11.05 -3.04
N VAL A 129 -1.99 -11.05 -3.76
CA VAL A 129 -1.91 -10.50 -5.12
C VAL A 129 -2.75 -11.32 -6.10
N LYS A 130 -2.66 -12.64 -6.04
CA LYS A 130 -3.47 -13.56 -6.86
C LYS A 130 -4.97 -13.34 -6.66
N ASN A 131 -5.41 -13.22 -5.42
CA ASN A 131 -6.82 -12.96 -5.10
C ASN A 131 -7.29 -11.58 -5.59
N ALA A 132 -6.43 -10.56 -5.51
CA ALA A 132 -6.73 -9.22 -6.00
C ALA A 132 -6.77 -9.14 -7.54
N ALA A 133 -5.93 -9.90 -8.23
CA ALA A 133 -5.89 -9.96 -9.69
C ALA A 133 -7.08 -10.73 -10.31
N GLY A 134 -7.69 -11.62 -9.53
CA GLY A 134 -8.73 -12.53 -10.01
C GLY A 134 -8.17 -13.69 -10.86
N GLU A 135 -9.05 -14.55 -11.31
CA GLU A 135 -8.71 -15.69 -12.17
C GLU A 135 -9.27 -15.48 -13.58
N GLU A 136 -8.41 -15.59 -14.58
CA GLU A 136 -8.80 -15.61 -15.98
C GLU A 136 -8.57 -17.02 -16.56
N ALA A 137 -9.62 -17.63 -17.07
CA ALA A 137 -9.50 -18.89 -17.80
C ALA A 137 -8.92 -18.62 -19.19
N ARG A 138 -7.64 -18.95 -19.42
CA ARG A 138 -7.03 -18.94 -20.74
C ARG A 138 -7.05 -20.34 -21.35
N ALA A 139 -7.75 -20.47 -22.44
CA ALA A 139 -7.62 -21.67 -23.28
C ALA A 139 -6.20 -21.70 -23.86
N ARG A 140 -5.33 -22.58 -23.37
CA ARG A 140 -4.10 -22.94 -24.09
C ARG A 140 -4.51 -23.87 -25.21
N MET A 141 -4.26 -23.48 -26.44
CA MET A 141 -4.23 -24.47 -27.54
C MET A 141 -3.12 -25.47 -27.20
N GLY A 142 -3.52 -26.68 -26.83
CA GLY A 142 -2.60 -27.79 -26.74
C GLY A 142 -1.98 -27.99 -28.10
N SER A 143 -0.69 -28.29 -28.18
CA SER A 143 -0.05 -28.71 -29.42
C SER A 143 -0.88 -29.82 -30.08
N LEU A 144 -1.34 -29.58 -31.32
CA LEU A 144 -1.90 -30.59 -32.14
C LEU A 144 -0.82 -31.70 -32.31
N GLN A 145 -0.95 -32.79 -31.58
CA GLN A 145 -0.20 -34.01 -31.89
C GLN A 145 -0.73 -34.50 -33.21
N ARG A 146 0.06 -34.35 -34.26
CA ARG A 146 -0.15 -35.00 -35.52
C ARG A 146 -0.06 -36.51 -35.24
N HIS A 147 -1.19 -37.18 -35.31
CA HIS A 147 -1.23 -38.64 -35.33
C HIS A 147 -0.82 -39.02 -36.74
N ASP A 148 0.45 -39.33 -36.95
CA ASP A 148 0.88 -39.99 -38.17
C ASP A 148 0.30 -41.40 -38.13
N GLY A 149 -0.82 -41.55 -38.82
CA GLY A 149 -1.43 -42.84 -39.03
C GLY A 149 -0.47 -43.70 -39.86
N VAL A 150 0.06 -44.72 -39.23
CA VAL A 150 0.73 -45.81 -39.92
C VAL A 150 -0.31 -46.50 -40.78
N MET A 151 -0.27 -46.28 -42.08
CA MET A 151 -0.95 -47.18 -43.05
C MET A 151 -0.20 -48.50 -42.99
N GLY A 152 -0.84 -49.51 -42.40
CA GLY A 152 -0.44 -50.90 -42.58
C GLY A 152 -0.82 -51.33 -43.96
N GLU A 153 0.17 -51.64 -44.77
CA GLU A 153 0.00 -52.43 -45.97
C GLU A 153 -0.24 -53.90 -45.59
N SER A 154 -1.24 -54.48 -46.21
CA SER A 154 -1.37 -55.92 -46.48
C SER A 154 -1.97 -56.14 -47.82
#